data_a75c43bf1f83162a876a7a20a2fde71f
#
_entry.id   a75c43bf1f83162a876a7a20a2fde71f
#
_cell.length_a   1.000
_cell.length_b   1.000
_cell.length_c   1.000
_cell.angle_alpha   90.00
_cell.angle_beta   90.00
_cell.angle_gamma   90.00
#
_symmetry.space_group_name_H-M   'P 1'
#
loop_
_entity.id
_entity.type
_entity.pdbx_description
1 polymer ?
#
loop_
_entity_poly.entity_id
_entity_poly.type
_entity_poly.pdbx_seq_one_letter_code
_entity_poly.pdbx_strand_id
1 'polypeptide(L)'
;MSVSITFLGGSGTVTGSKYLVRHNGKSMLMDCGLFQGYKQLRLRNWQPLPLSPHEIDSVVLTHAHLDHSGYLPLLARDGYHRDIHATRGTRDLCAILLPDSGHLQEEDAAFLNRHKLSSHSPALPLYTRLDALHCLKQFKPHGLHQRFEPLPGWYATFSNAGHILGAASVLLE
;
A
#
# COMPACT_ATOMS: atom_id res chain seq x y z
N MET A 1 -1.37 -20.12 20.69
CA MET A 1 -0.60 -19.48 19.61
C MET A 1 -0.91 -18.00 19.64
N SER A 2 0.07 -17.12 19.58
CA SER A 2 -0.12 -15.67 19.73
C SER A 2 -0.29 -15.00 18.35
N VAL A 3 -1.12 -13.97 18.30
CA VAL A 3 -1.15 -13.00 17.20
C VAL A 3 -0.11 -11.92 17.51
N SER A 4 0.68 -11.52 16.53
CA SER A 4 1.60 -10.38 16.64
C SER A 4 1.28 -9.31 15.62
N ILE A 5 1.44 -8.04 16.03
CA ILE A 5 1.31 -6.87 15.14
C ILE A 5 2.63 -6.11 15.18
N THR A 6 3.23 -5.90 14.01
CA THR A 6 4.44 -5.10 13.85
C THR A 6 4.12 -3.82 13.09
N PHE A 7 4.47 -2.68 13.68
CA PHE A 7 4.27 -1.37 13.08
C PHE A 7 5.45 -1.04 12.15
N LEU A 8 5.23 -1.06 10.85
CA LEU A 8 6.23 -0.72 9.83
C LEU A 8 6.15 0.76 9.41
N GLY A 9 5.07 1.44 9.79
CA GLY A 9 4.81 2.85 9.59
C GLY A 9 3.51 3.26 10.25
N GLY A 10 3.16 4.56 10.23
CA GLY A 10 1.97 5.08 10.91
C GLY A 10 2.06 5.08 12.45
N SER A 11 3.18 4.67 13.04
CA SER A 11 3.44 4.76 14.47
C SER A 11 4.50 5.81 14.74
N GLY A 12 4.19 6.78 15.60
CA GLY A 12 5.03 7.97 15.81
C GLY A 12 5.10 8.92 14.62
N THR A 13 4.33 8.65 13.56
CA THR A 13 4.14 9.48 12.36
C THR A 13 2.70 9.43 11.92
N VAL A 14 2.21 10.47 11.22
CA VAL A 14 0.84 10.53 10.71
C VAL A 14 0.68 9.74 9.41
N THR A 15 1.76 9.50 8.65
CA THR A 15 1.72 8.93 7.31
C THR A 15 2.53 7.64 7.20
N GLY A 16 2.37 6.92 6.08
CA GLY A 16 3.09 5.69 5.81
C GLY A 16 2.52 4.47 6.50
N SER A 17 1.20 4.42 6.70
CA SER A 17 0.51 3.35 7.41
C SER A 17 0.82 1.98 6.81
N LYS A 18 1.44 1.12 7.64
CA LYS A 18 1.77 -0.28 7.34
C LYS A 18 1.81 -1.07 8.64
N TYR A 19 0.91 -2.04 8.78
CA TYR A 19 0.83 -2.89 9.97
C TYR A 19 0.89 -4.36 9.55
N LEU A 20 1.97 -5.05 9.95
CA LEU A 20 2.16 -6.45 9.65
C LEU A 20 1.54 -7.31 10.78
N VAL A 21 0.49 -8.03 10.46
CA VAL A 21 -0.17 -8.98 11.36
C VAL A 21 0.34 -10.38 11.05
N ARG A 22 0.79 -11.11 12.08
CA ARG A 22 1.27 -12.48 11.94
C ARG A 22 0.55 -13.43 12.90
N HIS A 23 0.16 -14.59 12.39
CA HIS A 23 -0.40 -15.68 13.15
C HIS A 23 -0.21 -17.00 12.41
N ASN A 24 0.18 -18.06 13.13
CA ASN A 24 0.34 -19.42 12.58
C ASN A 24 1.19 -19.49 11.30
N GLY A 25 2.32 -18.77 11.27
CA GLY A 25 3.23 -18.76 10.12
C GLY A 25 2.71 -17.99 8.89
N LYS A 26 1.55 -17.33 8.98
CA LYS A 26 0.98 -16.47 7.95
C LYS A 26 1.21 -15.00 8.26
N SER A 27 1.35 -14.19 7.23
CA SER A 27 1.62 -12.76 7.31
C SER A 27 0.63 -11.98 6.45
N MET A 28 -0.06 -11.01 7.05
CA MET A 28 -0.96 -10.11 6.35
C MET A 28 -0.56 -8.66 6.61
N LEU A 29 -0.51 -7.86 5.56
CA LEU A 29 -0.24 -6.43 5.67
C LEU A 29 -1.55 -5.65 5.67
N MET A 30 -1.80 -4.89 6.74
CA MET A 30 -2.89 -3.93 6.83
C MET A 30 -2.37 -2.58 6.38
N ASP A 31 -2.91 -2.04 5.29
CA ASP A 31 -2.42 -0.86 4.57
C ASP A 31 -0.96 -0.98 4.09
N CYS A 32 -0.62 -0.23 3.08
CA CYS A 32 0.72 -0.14 2.53
C CYS A 32 0.95 1.25 1.93
N GLY A 33 1.11 2.24 2.80
CA GLY A 33 1.12 3.65 2.43
C GLY A 33 2.51 4.24 2.25
N LEU A 34 2.58 5.38 1.56
CA LEU A 34 3.78 6.20 1.45
C LEU A 34 3.94 7.09 2.67
N PHE A 35 5.18 7.24 3.14
CA PHE A 35 5.53 8.34 4.03
C PHE A 35 5.48 9.66 3.26
N GLN A 36 4.81 10.65 3.83
CA GLN A 36 4.62 11.98 3.25
C GLN A 36 5.12 13.07 4.22
N GLY A 37 5.16 14.32 3.77
CA GLY A 37 5.58 15.46 4.58
C GLY A 37 7.09 15.70 4.55
N TYR A 38 7.76 15.70 5.70
CA TYR A 38 9.18 16.04 5.82
C TYR A 38 10.09 15.15 5.00
N LYS A 39 11.19 15.73 4.49
CA LYS A 39 12.17 15.02 3.66
C LYS A 39 12.65 13.72 4.29
N GLN A 40 12.95 13.72 5.59
CA GLN A 40 13.42 12.54 6.33
C GLN A 40 12.39 11.39 6.32
N LEU A 41 11.09 11.70 6.42
CA LEU A 41 10.03 10.69 6.30
C LEU A 41 9.93 10.17 4.87
N ARG A 42 9.93 11.06 3.87
CA ARG A 42 9.85 10.65 2.47
C ARG A 42 11.03 9.77 2.04
N LEU A 43 12.22 10.00 2.60
CA LEU A 43 13.40 9.16 2.35
C LEU A 43 13.21 7.71 2.83
N ARG A 44 12.33 7.45 3.80
CA ARG A 44 11.99 6.10 4.25
C ARG A 44 11.29 5.27 3.16
N ASN A 45 10.64 5.91 2.18
CA ASN A 45 10.03 5.20 1.05
C ASN A 45 11.06 4.50 0.14
N TRP A 46 12.31 4.94 0.18
CA TRP A 46 13.42 4.35 -0.60
C TRP A 46 14.12 3.21 0.14
N GLN A 47 13.79 3.00 1.41
CA GLN A 47 14.33 1.89 2.19
C GLN A 47 13.49 0.64 1.94
N PRO A 48 14.11 -0.54 1.78
CA PRO A 48 13.36 -1.79 1.65
C PRO A 48 12.55 -2.05 2.93
N LEU A 49 11.45 -2.78 2.79
CA LEU A 49 10.73 -3.29 3.94
C LEU A 49 11.64 -4.28 4.71
N PRO A 50 11.45 -4.43 6.03
CA PRO A 50 12.24 -5.35 6.85
C PRO A 50 11.87 -6.83 6.63
N LEU A 51 11.11 -7.12 5.60
CA LEU A 51 10.72 -8.45 5.14
C LEU A 51 10.60 -8.47 3.63
N SER A 52 10.80 -9.65 3.03
CA SER A 52 10.61 -9.82 1.58
C SER A 52 9.12 -9.66 1.22
N PRO A 53 8.78 -9.00 0.10
CA PRO A 53 7.40 -8.97 -0.41
C PRO A 53 6.78 -10.36 -0.59
N HIS A 54 7.59 -11.39 -0.88
CA HIS A 54 7.14 -12.78 -1.00
C HIS A 54 6.68 -13.40 0.33
N GLU A 55 7.10 -12.87 1.47
CA GLU A 55 6.69 -13.32 2.80
C GLU A 55 5.31 -12.75 3.22
N ILE A 56 4.76 -11.82 2.45
CA ILE A 56 3.43 -11.26 2.69
C ILE A 56 2.41 -12.13 1.96
N ASP A 57 1.54 -12.81 2.71
CA ASP A 57 0.54 -13.73 2.16
C ASP A 57 -0.70 -13.00 1.63
N SER A 58 -1.02 -11.83 2.17
CA SER A 58 -2.19 -11.01 1.75
C SER A 58 -2.01 -9.55 2.14
N VAL A 59 -2.69 -8.66 1.44
CA VAL A 59 -2.86 -7.25 1.84
C VAL A 59 -4.34 -6.94 1.99
N VAL A 60 -4.69 -6.22 3.07
CA VAL A 60 -6.04 -5.67 3.29
C VAL A 60 -5.90 -4.15 3.39
N LEU A 61 -6.59 -3.43 2.52
CA LEU A 61 -6.51 -1.97 2.40
C LEU A 61 -7.76 -1.32 2.99
N THR A 62 -7.57 -0.39 3.91
CA THR A 62 -8.66 0.33 4.57
C THR A 62 -9.27 1.39 3.66
N HIS A 63 -8.46 2.18 2.96
CA HIS A 63 -8.91 3.23 2.04
C HIS A 63 -7.80 3.69 1.09
N ALA A 64 -8.16 4.57 0.14
CA ALA A 64 -7.33 4.87 -1.02
C ALA A 64 -6.32 6.01 -0.83
N HIS A 65 -6.27 6.73 0.29
CA HIS A 65 -5.26 7.76 0.48
C HIS A 65 -3.84 7.22 0.31
N LEU A 66 -2.95 8.01 -0.28
CA LEU A 66 -1.60 7.54 -0.64
C LEU A 66 -0.72 7.16 0.56
N ASP A 67 -0.98 7.72 1.73
CA ASP A 67 -0.34 7.33 2.98
C ASP A 67 -0.87 5.99 3.56
N HIS A 68 -1.88 5.39 2.91
CA HIS A 68 -2.41 4.04 3.18
C HIS A 68 -2.23 3.08 2.01
N SER A 69 -2.24 3.55 0.75
CA SER A 69 -2.21 2.72 -0.45
C SER A 69 -0.98 2.93 -1.33
N GLY A 70 -0.33 4.09 -1.22
CA GLY A 70 0.62 4.57 -2.25
C GLY A 70 1.93 3.79 -2.36
N TYR A 71 2.26 2.89 -1.42
CA TYR A 71 3.43 2.02 -1.53
C TYR A 71 3.11 0.69 -2.23
N LEU A 72 1.83 0.38 -2.48
CA LEU A 72 1.39 -0.86 -3.13
C LEU A 72 2.03 -1.12 -4.50
N PRO A 73 2.16 -0.11 -5.41
CA PRO A 73 2.82 -0.34 -6.69
C PRO A 73 4.29 -0.72 -6.55
N LEU A 74 4.99 -0.11 -5.59
CA LEU A 74 6.38 -0.47 -5.29
C LEU A 74 6.48 -1.89 -4.71
N LEU A 75 5.59 -2.23 -3.78
CA LEU A 75 5.52 -3.58 -3.21
C LEU A 75 5.27 -4.64 -4.30
N ALA A 76 4.36 -4.37 -5.24
CA ALA A 76 4.06 -5.27 -6.36
C ALA A 76 5.25 -5.40 -7.33
N ARG A 77 5.91 -4.29 -7.69
CA ARG A 77 7.12 -4.29 -8.51
C ARG A 77 8.24 -5.12 -7.87
N ASP A 78 8.39 -5.01 -6.56
CA ASP A 78 9.45 -5.67 -5.80
C ASP A 78 9.14 -7.14 -5.47
N GLY A 79 8.03 -7.71 -6.00
CA GLY A 79 7.77 -9.15 -5.98
C GLY A 79 6.53 -9.61 -5.21
N TYR A 80 5.66 -8.70 -4.74
CA TYR A 80 4.36 -9.10 -4.20
C TYR A 80 3.39 -9.42 -5.36
N HIS A 81 2.87 -10.64 -5.38
CA HIS A 81 2.01 -11.12 -6.47
C HIS A 81 0.68 -11.72 -5.99
N ARG A 82 0.29 -11.45 -4.74
CA ARG A 82 -0.92 -11.98 -4.13
C ARG A 82 -2.05 -10.94 -4.12
N ASP A 83 -3.21 -11.32 -3.59
CA ASP A 83 -4.40 -10.49 -3.60
C ASP A 83 -4.30 -9.28 -2.65
N ILE A 84 -4.83 -8.14 -3.10
CA ILE A 84 -5.02 -6.92 -2.34
C ILE A 84 -6.53 -6.75 -2.13
N HIS A 85 -7.00 -7.02 -0.93
CA HIS A 85 -8.41 -6.94 -0.57
C HIS A 85 -8.79 -5.51 -0.19
N ALA A 86 -9.84 -4.98 -0.80
CA ALA A 86 -10.34 -3.63 -0.55
C ALA A 86 -11.85 -3.57 -0.77
N THR A 87 -12.49 -2.48 -0.36
CA THR A 87 -13.86 -2.21 -0.82
C THR A 87 -13.85 -1.83 -2.31
N ARG A 88 -15.01 -1.93 -2.98
CA ARG A 88 -15.15 -1.50 -4.38
C ARG A 88 -14.78 -0.03 -4.57
N GLY A 89 -15.29 0.87 -3.70
CA GLY A 89 -14.99 2.29 -3.79
C GLY A 89 -13.51 2.60 -3.58
N THR A 90 -12.84 1.93 -2.64
CA THR A 90 -11.39 2.05 -2.43
C THR A 90 -10.61 1.59 -3.67
N ARG A 91 -10.97 0.46 -4.26
CA ARG A 91 -10.34 -0.04 -5.50
C ARG A 91 -10.52 0.95 -6.66
N ASP A 92 -11.71 1.52 -6.80
CA ASP A 92 -12.01 2.45 -7.90
C ASP A 92 -11.24 3.77 -7.75
N LEU A 93 -11.11 4.30 -6.53
CA LEU A 93 -10.24 5.45 -6.25
C LEU A 93 -8.75 5.12 -6.47
N CYS A 94 -8.27 3.95 -6.04
CA CYS A 94 -6.89 3.51 -6.29
C CYS A 94 -6.59 3.41 -7.79
N ALA A 95 -7.59 3.04 -8.62
CA ALA A 95 -7.44 2.98 -10.08
C ALA A 95 -7.17 4.35 -10.72
N ILE A 96 -7.48 5.44 -10.02
CA ILE A 96 -7.16 6.82 -10.43
C ILE A 96 -5.88 7.28 -9.74
N LEU A 97 -5.82 7.18 -8.41
CA LEU A 97 -4.76 7.79 -7.59
C LEU A 97 -3.39 7.14 -7.78
N LEU A 98 -3.31 5.81 -7.88
CA LEU A 98 -2.01 5.13 -7.98
C LEU A 98 -1.31 5.37 -9.32
N PRO A 99 -1.99 5.28 -10.50
CA PRO A 99 -1.37 5.64 -11.78
C PRO A 99 -1.01 7.13 -11.88
N ASP A 100 -1.83 8.02 -11.33
CA ASP A 100 -1.55 9.45 -11.28
C ASP A 100 -0.30 9.74 -10.44
N SER A 101 -0.22 9.15 -9.24
CA SER A 101 0.98 9.26 -8.39
C SER A 101 2.25 8.74 -9.09
N GLY A 102 2.16 7.62 -9.82
CA GLY A 102 3.29 7.10 -10.61
C GLY A 102 3.71 8.08 -11.70
N HIS A 103 2.75 8.62 -12.45
CA HIS A 103 3.00 9.61 -13.49
C HIS A 103 3.68 10.87 -12.95
N LEU A 104 3.19 11.44 -11.85
CA LEU A 104 3.80 12.60 -11.22
C LEU A 104 5.25 12.34 -10.78
N GLN A 105 5.54 11.16 -10.26
CA GLN A 105 6.91 10.78 -9.89
C GLN A 105 7.83 10.64 -11.12
N GLU A 106 7.32 10.14 -12.25
CA GLU A 106 8.06 10.07 -13.52
C GLU A 106 8.35 11.48 -14.04
N GLU A 107 7.38 12.41 -13.99
CA GLU A 107 7.55 13.81 -14.38
C GLU A 107 8.59 14.51 -13.49
N ASP A 108 8.52 14.33 -12.16
CA ASP A 108 9.49 14.89 -11.21
C ASP A 108 10.90 14.37 -11.50
N ALA A 109 11.07 13.08 -11.74
CA ALA A 109 12.37 12.49 -12.07
C ALA A 109 12.90 13.03 -13.40
N ALA A 110 12.05 13.15 -14.42
CA ALA A 110 12.42 13.74 -15.72
C ALA A 110 12.85 15.21 -15.59
N PHE A 111 12.11 16.00 -14.79
CA PHE A 111 12.46 17.39 -14.50
C PHE A 111 13.83 17.50 -13.81
N LEU A 112 14.06 16.72 -12.75
CA LEU A 112 15.33 16.71 -12.01
C LEU A 112 16.51 16.32 -12.91
N ASN A 113 16.33 15.35 -13.78
CA ASN A 113 17.36 14.92 -14.73
C ASN A 113 17.67 16.01 -15.79
N ARG A 114 16.62 16.62 -16.36
CA ARG A 114 16.77 17.68 -17.37
C ARG A 114 17.53 18.89 -16.83
N HIS A 115 17.24 19.27 -15.59
CA HIS A 115 17.82 20.44 -14.94
C HIS A 115 19.06 20.14 -14.10
N LYS A 116 19.52 18.87 -14.04
CA LYS A 116 20.67 18.42 -13.23
C LYS A 116 20.56 18.82 -11.75
N LEU A 117 19.35 18.75 -11.19
CA LEU A 117 19.06 19.15 -9.80
C LEU A 117 19.11 18.00 -8.81
N SER A 118 19.26 16.76 -9.27
CA SER A 118 19.34 15.58 -8.41
C SER A 118 20.77 15.29 -7.99
N SER A 119 20.95 14.82 -6.74
CA SER A 119 22.19 14.20 -6.27
C SER A 119 22.40 12.79 -6.85
N HIS A 120 21.37 12.21 -7.47
CA HIS A 120 21.41 10.92 -8.14
C HIS A 120 21.43 11.09 -9.66
N SER A 121 22.19 10.27 -10.36
CA SER A 121 22.29 10.32 -11.82
C SER A 121 22.13 8.92 -12.42
N PRO A 122 20.97 8.62 -13.02
CA PRO A 122 19.77 9.45 -13.10
C PRO A 122 18.93 9.46 -11.80
N ALA A 123 18.10 10.51 -11.63
CA ALA A 123 16.98 10.47 -10.71
C ALA A 123 15.93 9.48 -11.23
N LEU A 124 15.37 8.67 -10.36
CA LEU A 124 14.36 7.66 -10.71
C LEU A 124 13.08 7.89 -9.89
N PRO A 125 11.90 7.51 -10.42
CA PRO A 125 10.67 7.45 -9.62
C PRO A 125 10.72 6.26 -8.66
N LEU A 126 10.01 6.33 -7.54
CA LEU A 126 9.81 5.16 -6.66
C LEU A 126 9.13 4.01 -7.42
N TYR A 127 8.13 4.35 -8.21
CA TYR A 127 7.45 3.46 -9.14
C TYR A 127 6.88 4.27 -10.30
N THR A 128 6.62 3.60 -11.40
CA THR A 128 6.07 4.17 -12.62
C THR A 128 4.54 4.06 -12.65
N ARG A 129 3.92 4.81 -13.56
CA ARG A 129 2.50 4.62 -13.90
C ARG A 129 2.19 3.17 -14.30
N LEU A 130 3.10 2.53 -15.01
CA LEU A 130 2.93 1.14 -15.46
C LEU A 130 2.95 0.16 -14.28
N ASP A 131 3.82 0.36 -13.30
CA ASP A 131 3.86 -0.44 -12.07
C ASP A 131 2.52 -0.35 -11.32
N ALA A 132 1.95 0.85 -11.24
CA ALA A 132 0.63 1.06 -10.64
C ALA A 132 -0.48 0.32 -11.38
N LEU A 133 -0.49 0.36 -12.72
CA LEU A 133 -1.46 -0.37 -13.54
C LEU A 133 -1.34 -1.89 -13.38
N HIS A 134 -0.12 -2.40 -13.20
CA HIS A 134 0.11 -3.82 -12.91
C HIS A 134 -0.38 -4.19 -11.51
N CYS A 135 -0.08 -3.39 -10.50
CA CYS A 135 -0.56 -3.58 -9.13
C CYS A 135 -2.09 -3.66 -9.05
N LEU A 136 -2.80 -2.83 -9.80
CA LEU A 136 -4.28 -2.80 -9.81
C LEU A 136 -4.92 -4.12 -10.23
N LYS A 137 -4.22 -4.98 -10.96
CA LYS A 137 -4.70 -6.32 -11.35
C LYS A 137 -4.82 -7.29 -10.18
N GLN A 138 -4.15 -6.99 -9.05
CA GLN A 138 -4.16 -7.82 -7.84
C GLN A 138 -5.33 -7.47 -6.91
N PHE A 139 -6.08 -6.40 -7.18
CA PHE A 139 -7.18 -5.98 -6.32
C PHE A 139 -8.36 -6.93 -6.38
N LYS A 140 -8.83 -7.34 -5.19
CA LYS A 140 -10.03 -8.14 -4.94
C LYS A 140 -11.05 -7.30 -4.18
N PRO A 141 -12.04 -6.72 -4.88
CA PRO A 141 -13.04 -5.88 -4.23
C PRO A 141 -14.09 -6.71 -3.48
N HIS A 142 -14.44 -6.27 -2.28
CA HIS A 142 -15.48 -6.82 -1.42
C HIS A 142 -16.57 -5.80 -1.11
N GLY A 143 -17.78 -6.28 -0.80
CA GLY A 143 -18.87 -5.44 -0.29
C GLY A 143 -18.68 -5.09 1.19
N LEU A 144 -19.31 -3.98 1.61
CA LEU A 144 -19.45 -3.68 3.05
C LEU A 144 -20.33 -4.75 3.73
N HIS A 145 -20.02 -5.04 4.99
CA HIS A 145 -20.73 -6.04 5.84
C HIS A 145 -20.75 -7.46 5.27
N GLN A 146 -19.88 -7.74 4.27
CA GLN A 146 -19.68 -9.08 3.75
C GLN A 146 -18.40 -9.67 4.36
N ARG A 147 -18.53 -10.82 5.00
CA ARG A 147 -17.38 -11.59 5.50
C ARG A 147 -16.65 -12.22 4.32
N PHE A 148 -15.34 -12.08 4.26
CA PHE A 148 -14.46 -12.70 3.27
C PHE A 148 -13.24 -13.31 3.95
N GLU A 149 -12.53 -14.18 3.25
CA GLU A 149 -11.36 -14.89 3.74
C GLU A 149 -10.11 -14.41 3.00
N PRO A 150 -9.36 -13.41 3.55
CA PRO A 150 -8.14 -12.92 2.92
C PRO A 150 -7.00 -13.93 2.94
N LEU A 151 -7.01 -14.86 3.89
CA LEU A 151 -6.09 -15.99 4.03
C LEU A 151 -6.83 -17.19 4.62
N PRO A 152 -6.41 -18.43 4.32
CA PRO A 152 -7.03 -19.62 4.90
C PRO A 152 -7.12 -19.57 6.43
N GLY A 153 -8.35 -19.59 6.94
CA GLY A 153 -8.67 -19.52 8.37
C GLY A 153 -8.67 -18.12 8.97
N TRP A 154 -8.43 -17.07 8.17
CA TRP A 154 -8.56 -15.67 8.58
C TRP A 154 -9.78 -15.06 7.93
N TYR A 155 -10.60 -14.41 8.69
CA TYR A 155 -11.80 -13.78 8.16
C TYR A 155 -11.76 -12.28 8.39
N ALA A 156 -12.28 -11.52 7.43
CA ALA A 156 -12.34 -10.07 7.52
C ALA A 156 -13.72 -9.56 7.11
N THR A 157 -14.12 -8.44 7.68
CA THR A 157 -15.36 -7.74 7.34
C THR A 157 -15.09 -6.25 7.28
N PHE A 158 -15.49 -5.61 6.18
CA PHE A 158 -15.43 -4.16 6.02
C PHE A 158 -16.70 -3.50 6.55
N SER A 159 -16.53 -2.49 7.40
CA SER A 159 -17.61 -1.60 7.85
C SER A 159 -17.31 -0.16 7.43
N ASN A 160 -18.33 0.61 7.03
CA ASN A 160 -18.13 1.98 6.57
C ASN A 160 -17.43 2.84 7.64
N ALA A 161 -16.34 3.47 7.28
CA ALA A 161 -15.59 4.37 8.18
C ALA A 161 -16.01 5.85 8.06
N GLY A 162 -16.82 6.23 7.06
CA GLY A 162 -17.32 7.59 6.89
C GLY A 162 -16.26 8.64 6.52
N HIS A 163 -15.12 8.22 5.96
CA HIS A 163 -13.98 9.10 5.68
C HIS A 163 -13.96 9.57 4.21
N ILE A 164 -13.65 8.67 3.27
CA ILE A 164 -13.73 8.91 1.82
C ILE A 164 -14.50 7.76 1.17
N LEU A 165 -14.79 7.87 -0.12
CA LEU A 165 -15.48 6.81 -0.87
C LEU A 165 -14.79 5.46 -0.66
N GLY A 166 -15.53 4.48 -0.17
CA GLY A 166 -15.03 3.12 0.05
C GLY A 166 -14.20 2.94 1.33
N ALA A 167 -13.91 4.00 2.08
CA ALA A 167 -13.14 3.86 3.32
C ALA A 167 -13.86 2.96 4.33
N ALA A 168 -13.12 2.03 4.92
CA ALA A 168 -13.65 1.03 5.81
C ALA A 168 -12.79 0.79 7.05
N SER A 169 -13.46 0.57 8.18
CA SER A 169 -12.88 -0.14 9.32
C SER A 169 -12.87 -1.65 9.02
N VAL A 170 -11.86 -2.35 9.49
CA VAL A 170 -11.69 -3.78 9.26
C VAL A 170 -11.83 -4.53 10.58
N LEU A 171 -12.82 -5.42 10.65
CA LEU A 171 -12.85 -6.47 11.67
C LEU A 171 -12.06 -7.66 11.13
N LEU A 172 -11.08 -8.12 11.88
CA LEU A 172 -10.27 -9.29 11.57
C LEU A 172 -10.53 -10.38 12.62
N GLU A 173 -10.82 -11.61 12.17
CA GLU A 173 -11.14 -12.77 13.00
C GLU A 173 -10.24 -13.98 12.65
#